data_e44430addfb9100cdd5350edd8e8baa0
#
_entry.id   e44430addfb9100cdd5350edd8e8baa0
#
_cell.length_a   1.000
_cell.length_b   1.000
_cell.length_c   1.000
_cell.angle_alpha   90.00
_cell.angle_beta   90.00
_cell.angle_gamma   90.00
#
_symmetry.space_group_name_H-M   'P 1'
#
loop_
_entity.id
_entity.type
_entity.pdbx_description
1 polymer ?
#
loop_
_entity_poly.entity_id
_entity_poly.type
_entity_poly.pdbx_seq_one_letter_code
_entity_poly.pdbx_strand_id
1 'polypeptide(L)'
;MGVAWAMAVLIGLGLLATVVMSILGHANIATHVAFRTLLFLGFMQSMAMWGMTAVNQRPLVQSWTQLWQWTMGLVGAPFLQTICTWFQRATGGTPSKILTQTDEYSVIMQKRSYIPGSLVARTTDMTENGGEIEVQGIERVGFRINIEPTNIFMTSYLFFYFVTVALLLVILFLKLVLPRLARKSKSANLERTMVASSDWKDFMRGSLYRLVSIGYPQICALGLWELIHRDSAAEIVLAICMWLTMTAVLCWAIFKVFQRARLSRTLRQNPAYTLYSDPVCLTRWGFLYVNYRAQAYYFMIPLFLYTLAKGLVIAFGQSNPLAQAIVLLIAETAFLVATCVIRPYMNKTANVFAIIAAVLNFLSSIFFLFFTNVFNTPELVGGVMEVLFFFLNAVFMLALLIFFLISFYYVFTLKEPAEQYTRLADNRSSTVLVENRRITELQPLEKNLEIEDGHMASRGNVWEPVSTRSPSEEDITEAPQPQFGHVIQPTLPSIPTSDSDSSRSRRYDVPRQEERLV
;
A
#
# COMPACT_ATOMS: atom_id res chain seq x y z
N MET A 1 -9.39 -9.42 -23.26
CA MET A 1 -10.11 -10.05 -22.12
C MET A 1 -9.27 -11.12 -21.42
N GLY A 2 -8.69 -12.12 -22.13
CA GLY A 2 -7.93 -13.22 -21.50
C GLY A 2 -6.78 -12.81 -20.59
N VAL A 3 -5.97 -11.82 -21.00
CA VAL A 3 -4.83 -11.32 -20.18
C VAL A 3 -5.31 -10.73 -18.85
N ALA A 4 -6.36 -9.91 -18.86
CA ALA A 4 -6.91 -9.30 -17.66
C ALA A 4 -7.38 -10.38 -16.65
N TRP A 5 -8.10 -11.39 -17.12
CA TRP A 5 -8.53 -12.53 -16.28
C TRP A 5 -7.37 -13.35 -15.74
N ALA A 6 -6.35 -13.62 -16.57
CA ALA A 6 -5.15 -14.34 -16.13
C ALA A 6 -4.42 -13.56 -15.00
N MET A 7 -4.28 -12.25 -15.15
CA MET A 7 -3.65 -11.40 -14.14
C MET A 7 -4.51 -11.31 -12.86
N ALA A 8 -5.83 -11.24 -12.99
CA ALA A 8 -6.73 -11.23 -11.83
C ALA A 8 -6.60 -12.54 -11.01
N VAL A 9 -6.55 -13.69 -11.69
CA VAL A 9 -6.34 -14.98 -11.04
C VAL A 9 -4.97 -15.06 -10.36
N LEU A 10 -3.90 -14.60 -11.03
CA LEU A 10 -2.54 -14.58 -10.45
C LEU A 10 -2.46 -13.70 -9.20
N ILE A 11 -3.04 -12.50 -9.23
CA ILE A 11 -3.09 -11.61 -8.07
C ILE A 11 -3.91 -12.26 -6.94
N GLY A 12 -5.06 -12.83 -7.26
CA GLY A 12 -5.89 -13.57 -6.28
C GLY A 12 -5.13 -14.71 -5.62
N LEU A 13 -4.39 -15.50 -6.39
CA LEU A 13 -3.52 -16.58 -5.88
C LEU A 13 -2.38 -16.02 -5.01
N GLY A 14 -1.77 -14.89 -5.38
CA GLY A 14 -0.74 -14.23 -4.58
C GLY A 14 -1.26 -13.75 -3.22
N LEU A 15 -2.44 -13.13 -3.20
CA LEU A 15 -3.09 -12.70 -1.96
C LEU A 15 -3.49 -13.92 -1.10
N LEU A 16 -4.04 -14.97 -1.71
CA LEU A 16 -4.38 -16.22 -1.02
C LEU A 16 -3.13 -16.89 -0.43
N ALA A 17 -2.05 -16.98 -1.20
CA ALA A 17 -0.77 -17.53 -0.72
C ALA A 17 -0.23 -16.73 0.47
N THR A 18 -0.35 -15.40 0.46
CA THR A 18 0.02 -14.54 1.60
C THR A 18 -0.77 -14.90 2.86
N VAL A 19 -2.09 -15.08 2.73
CA VAL A 19 -2.98 -15.46 3.83
C VAL A 19 -2.59 -16.84 4.38
N VAL A 20 -2.46 -17.83 3.51
CA VAL A 20 -2.13 -19.21 3.89
C VAL A 20 -0.76 -19.27 4.57
N MET A 21 0.29 -18.67 3.99
CA MET A 21 1.63 -18.66 4.56
C MET A 21 1.71 -17.91 5.89
N SER A 22 0.94 -16.86 6.06
CA SER A 22 0.83 -16.16 7.34
C SER A 22 0.21 -17.05 8.44
N ILE A 23 -0.82 -17.83 8.10
CA ILE A 23 -1.48 -18.77 9.04
C ILE A 23 -0.55 -19.94 9.36
N LEU A 24 0.24 -20.43 8.40
CA LEU A 24 1.20 -21.51 8.58
C LEU A 24 2.45 -21.10 9.39
N GLY A 25 2.57 -19.83 9.79
CA GLY A 25 3.69 -19.33 10.60
C GLY A 25 4.93 -18.93 9.79
N HIS A 26 4.89 -19.01 8.46
CA HIS A 26 5.97 -18.55 7.58
C HIS A 26 5.87 -17.05 7.30
N ALA A 27 6.01 -16.23 8.35
CA ALA A 27 5.80 -14.78 8.28
C ALA A 27 6.71 -14.07 7.28
N ASN A 28 7.97 -14.50 7.13
CA ASN A 28 8.91 -13.90 6.18
C ASN A 28 8.45 -14.14 4.74
N ILE A 29 8.11 -15.39 4.38
CA ILE A 29 7.62 -15.72 3.04
C ILE A 29 6.32 -14.95 2.75
N ALA A 30 5.38 -14.95 3.70
CA ALA A 30 4.13 -14.20 3.58
C ALA A 30 4.35 -12.71 3.31
N THR A 31 5.31 -12.07 4.02
CA THR A 31 5.64 -10.66 3.83
C THR A 31 6.21 -10.38 2.45
N HIS A 32 7.12 -11.22 1.95
CA HIS A 32 7.69 -11.08 0.62
C HIS A 32 6.66 -11.26 -0.50
N VAL A 33 5.80 -12.28 -0.38
CA VAL A 33 4.71 -12.51 -1.35
C VAL A 33 3.73 -11.34 -1.34
N ALA A 34 3.31 -10.91 -0.14
CA ALA A 34 2.41 -9.76 0.01
C ALA A 34 2.98 -8.50 -0.65
N PHE A 35 4.23 -8.18 -0.36
CA PHE A 35 4.89 -7.00 -0.91
C PHE A 35 4.93 -7.02 -2.44
N ARG A 36 5.39 -8.12 -3.03
CA ARG A 36 5.52 -8.25 -4.49
C ARG A 36 4.14 -8.23 -5.17
N THR A 37 3.15 -8.88 -4.58
CA THR A 37 1.76 -8.85 -5.06
C THR A 37 1.18 -7.42 -5.01
N LEU A 38 1.39 -6.70 -3.90
CA LEU A 38 0.89 -5.33 -3.75
C LEU A 38 1.61 -4.34 -4.67
N LEU A 39 2.92 -4.50 -4.88
CA LEU A 39 3.68 -3.68 -5.82
C LEU A 39 3.17 -3.86 -7.25
N PHE A 40 2.94 -5.11 -7.66
CA PHE A 40 2.41 -5.45 -8.97
C PHE A 40 0.99 -4.91 -9.17
N LEU A 41 0.10 -5.15 -8.20
CA LEU A 41 -1.27 -4.64 -8.21
C LEU A 41 -1.31 -3.11 -8.20
N GLY A 42 -0.49 -2.46 -7.39
CA GLY A 42 -0.43 -0.99 -7.31
C GLY A 42 0.01 -0.34 -8.62
N PHE A 43 0.94 -0.98 -9.36
CA PHE A 43 1.31 -0.50 -10.69
C PHE A 43 0.17 -0.67 -11.70
N MET A 44 -0.56 -1.80 -11.67
CA MET A 44 -1.77 -1.98 -12.51
C MET A 44 -2.83 -0.93 -12.19
N GLN A 45 -3.09 -0.64 -10.90
CA GLN A 45 -4.01 0.42 -10.49
C GLN A 45 -3.56 1.80 -11.00
N SER A 46 -2.26 2.08 -10.96
CA SER A 46 -1.73 3.33 -11.52
C SER A 46 -2.01 3.43 -13.02
N MET A 47 -1.84 2.34 -13.79
CA MET A 47 -2.17 2.30 -15.22
C MET A 47 -3.68 2.47 -15.47
N ALA A 48 -4.52 1.86 -14.64
CA ALA A 48 -5.97 2.06 -14.70
C ALA A 48 -6.36 3.54 -14.46
N MET A 49 -5.73 4.18 -13.46
CA MET A 49 -5.95 5.59 -13.15
C MET A 49 -5.54 6.52 -14.31
N TRP A 50 -4.45 6.21 -15.03
CA TRP A 50 -4.08 6.93 -16.25
C TRP A 50 -5.16 6.82 -17.32
N GLY A 51 -5.81 5.66 -17.46
CA GLY A 51 -6.94 5.46 -18.38
C GLY A 51 -8.16 6.34 -18.04
N MET A 52 -8.36 6.70 -16.77
CA MET A 52 -9.49 7.49 -16.29
C MET A 52 -9.31 9.01 -16.45
N THR A 53 -8.14 9.48 -16.91
CA THR A 53 -7.91 10.91 -17.11
C THR A 53 -8.74 11.45 -18.28
N ALA A 54 -9.17 12.70 -18.19
CA ALA A 54 -9.92 13.38 -19.24
C ALA A 54 -9.08 13.70 -20.49
N VAL A 55 -7.75 13.54 -20.39
CA VAL A 55 -6.83 13.78 -21.49
C VAL A 55 -7.17 12.86 -22.68
N ASN A 56 -7.10 13.43 -23.87
CA ASN A 56 -7.39 12.75 -25.11
C ASN A 56 -6.34 11.67 -25.41
N GLN A 57 -6.67 10.42 -25.14
CA GLN A 57 -5.73 9.31 -25.26
C GLN A 57 -5.77 8.70 -26.65
N ARG A 58 -4.61 8.32 -27.18
CA ARG A 58 -4.51 7.59 -28.43
C ARG A 58 -4.91 6.11 -28.27
N PRO A 59 -5.30 5.42 -29.36
CA PRO A 59 -5.92 4.09 -29.30
C PRO A 59 -5.10 3.02 -28.57
N LEU A 60 -3.77 3.01 -28.74
CA LEU A 60 -2.90 2.03 -28.09
C LEU A 60 -2.82 2.27 -26.58
N VAL A 61 -2.70 3.55 -26.15
CA VAL A 61 -2.73 3.94 -24.73
C VAL A 61 -4.05 3.56 -24.09
N GLN A 62 -5.17 3.85 -24.78
CA GLN A 62 -6.51 3.46 -24.31
C GLN A 62 -6.63 1.94 -24.15
N SER A 63 -6.17 1.18 -25.14
CA SER A 63 -6.24 -0.29 -25.11
C SER A 63 -5.38 -0.88 -24.00
N TRP A 64 -4.19 -0.31 -23.76
CA TRP A 64 -3.32 -0.71 -22.67
C TRP A 64 -3.92 -0.43 -21.31
N THR A 65 -4.38 0.78 -21.06
CA THR A 65 -4.95 1.18 -19.77
C THR A 65 -6.27 0.48 -19.48
N GLN A 66 -7.03 0.13 -20.52
CA GLN A 66 -8.28 -0.63 -20.42
C GLN A 66 -8.10 -2.03 -19.82
N LEU A 67 -6.94 -2.69 -20.07
CA LEU A 67 -6.66 -4.01 -19.54
C LEU A 67 -6.65 -4.06 -18.01
N TRP A 68 -6.40 -2.94 -17.34
CA TRP A 68 -6.21 -2.85 -15.89
C TRP A 68 -7.43 -2.30 -15.14
N GLN A 69 -8.51 -1.94 -15.82
CA GLN A 69 -9.69 -1.30 -15.21
C GLN A 69 -10.39 -2.18 -14.17
N TRP A 70 -10.29 -3.50 -14.28
CA TRP A 70 -10.80 -4.41 -13.26
C TRP A 70 -10.16 -4.19 -11.88
N THR A 71 -8.93 -3.67 -11.81
CA THR A 71 -8.26 -3.35 -10.53
C THR A 71 -8.88 -2.17 -9.81
N MET A 72 -9.67 -1.37 -10.53
CA MET A 72 -10.50 -0.29 -10.01
C MET A 72 -11.98 -0.70 -9.85
N GLY A 73 -12.25 -2.00 -9.90
CA GLY A 73 -13.60 -2.54 -9.75
C GLY A 73 -14.52 -2.37 -10.95
N LEU A 74 -14.01 -1.89 -12.08
CA LEU A 74 -14.78 -1.70 -13.29
C LEU A 74 -14.82 -3.01 -14.10
N VAL A 75 -15.89 -3.77 -13.91
CA VAL A 75 -16.13 -5.05 -14.57
C VAL A 75 -17.49 -5.02 -15.25
N GLY A 76 -17.52 -5.07 -16.58
CA GLY A 76 -18.75 -5.07 -17.37
C GLY A 76 -19.45 -6.43 -17.31
N ALA A 77 -20.15 -6.71 -16.22
CA ALA A 77 -20.96 -7.92 -16.05
C ALA A 77 -22.45 -7.57 -16.12
N PRO A 78 -23.23 -8.21 -17.01
CA PRO A 78 -24.65 -7.85 -17.22
C PRO A 78 -25.50 -7.89 -15.95
N PHE A 79 -25.27 -8.87 -15.07
CA PHE A 79 -26.00 -8.98 -13.81
C PHE A 79 -25.72 -7.79 -12.86
N LEU A 80 -24.47 -7.29 -12.83
CA LEU A 80 -24.11 -6.10 -12.04
C LEU A 80 -24.83 -4.87 -12.58
N GLN A 81 -24.86 -4.70 -13.91
CA GLN A 81 -25.55 -3.57 -14.54
C GLN A 81 -27.05 -3.58 -14.23
N THR A 82 -27.67 -4.75 -14.21
CA THR A 82 -29.08 -4.89 -13.82
C THR A 82 -29.32 -4.45 -12.37
N ILE A 83 -28.45 -4.85 -11.44
CA ILE A 83 -28.54 -4.46 -10.02
C ILE A 83 -28.33 -2.94 -9.87
N CYS A 84 -27.32 -2.37 -10.52
CA CYS A 84 -27.03 -0.93 -10.47
C CYS A 84 -28.22 -0.11 -11.00
N THR A 85 -28.74 -0.47 -12.17
CA THR A 85 -29.89 0.20 -12.79
C THR A 85 -31.16 0.08 -11.92
N TRP A 86 -31.40 -1.08 -11.31
CA TRP A 86 -32.47 -1.25 -10.35
C TRP A 86 -32.33 -0.35 -9.13
N PHE A 87 -31.12 -0.29 -8.56
CA PHE A 87 -30.83 0.57 -7.41
C PHE A 87 -31.05 2.05 -7.72
N GLN A 88 -30.56 2.54 -8.86
CA GLN A 88 -30.81 3.91 -9.30
C GLN A 88 -32.27 4.25 -9.41
N ARG A 89 -33.09 3.39 -10.08
CA ARG A 89 -34.55 3.58 -10.19
C ARG A 89 -35.22 3.59 -8.83
N ALA A 90 -34.77 2.70 -7.92
CA ALA A 90 -35.33 2.62 -6.57
C ALA A 90 -35.00 3.85 -5.72
N THR A 91 -33.88 4.55 -6.01
CA THR A 91 -33.42 5.74 -5.27
C THR A 91 -33.75 7.08 -5.95
N GLY A 92 -34.58 7.04 -7.00
CA GLY A 92 -35.06 8.24 -7.69
C GLY A 92 -34.12 8.82 -8.73
N GLY A 93 -33.03 8.10 -9.09
CA GLY A 93 -32.16 8.45 -10.20
C GLY A 93 -32.74 8.06 -11.56
N THR A 94 -32.26 8.70 -12.60
CA THR A 94 -32.62 8.41 -14.00
C THR A 94 -31.48 7.68 -14.69
N PRO A 95 -31.54 6.34 -14.88
CA PRO A 95 -30.47 5.59 -15.54
C PRO A 95 -30.24 6.07 -16.96
N SER A 96 -28.99 6.26 -17.34
CA SER A 96 -28.61 6.54 -18.74
C SER A 96 -28.90 5.33 -19.62
N LYS A 97 -29.11 5.58 -20.90
CA LYS A 97 -29.39 4.56 -21.92
C LYS A 97 -28.45 4.69 -23.13
N ILE A 98 -27.28 5.28 -22.93
CA ILE A 98 -26.35 5.57 -24.03
C ILE A 98 -25.93 4.30 -24.77
N LEU A 99 -25.66 3.20 -24.03
CA LEU A 99 -25.28 1.93 -24.62
C LEU A 99 -26.42 1.22 -25.38
N THR A 100 -27.67 1.45 -24.98
CA THR A 100 -28.83 0.83 -25.63
C THR A 100 -29.35 1.64 -26.82
N GLN A 101 -28.97 2.91 -26.92
CA GLN A 101 -29.37 3.85 -27.97
C GLN A 101 -28.24 4.13 -28.98
N THR A 102 -27.18 3.32 -29.00
CA THR A 102 -26.05 3.46 -29.95
C THR A 102 -26.47 3.37 -31.42
N ASP A 103 -27.64 2.84 -31.72
CA ASP A 103 -28.20 2.80 -33.09
C ASP A 103 -28.80 4.17 -33.50
N GLU A 104 -29.12 5.03 -32.55
CA GLU A 104 -29.72 6.36 -32.77
C GLU A 104 -28.72 7.51 -32.69
N TYR A 105 -27.59 7.30 -31.97
CA TYR A 105 -26.56 8.33 -31.72
C TYR A 105 -25.17 7.85 -32.11
N SER A 106 -24.39 8.72 -32.77
CA SER A 106 -22.97 8.47 -32.96
C SER A 106 -22.19 8.85 -31.72
N VAL A 107 -21.57 7.86 -31.06
CA VAL A 107 -20.73 8.08 -29.88
C VAL A 107 -19.30 8.37 -30.30
N ILE A 108 -18.82 9.58 -30.07
CA ILE A 108 -17.44 9.98 -30.36
C ILE A 108 -16.60 9.85 -29.09
N MET A 109 -15.67 8.88 -29.08
CA MET A 109 -14.73 8.70 -28.00
C MET A 109 -13.55 9.70 -28.05
N GLN A 110 -13.42 10.42 -29.18
CA GLN A 110 -12.32 11.33 -29.41
C GLN A 110 -12.63 12.28 -30.57
N LYS A 111 -12.83 13.55 -30.30
CA LYS A 111 -12.98 14.58 -31.35
C LYS A 111 -11.61 15.13 -31.73
N ARG A 112 -11.17 14.86 -32.94
CA ARG A 112 -9.98 15.45 -33.57
C ARG A 112 -10.35 16.74 -34.26
N SER A 113 -10.74 17.77 -33.54
CA SER A 113 -10.96 19.07 -34.16
C SER A 113 -10.45 20.19 -33.27
N TYR A 114 -9.38 20.81 -33.72
CA TYR A 114 -9.01 22.15 -33.29
C TYR A 114 -9.85 23.14 -34.11
N ILE A 115 -10.92 23.65 -33.55
CA ILE A 115 -11.58 24.86 -34.06
C ILE A 115 -11.29 25.94 -33.01
N PRO A 116 -10.40 26.93 -33.33
CA PRO A 116 -10.17 28.04 -32.42
C PRO A 116 -11.48 28.86 -32.31
N GLY A 117 -12.04 28.94 -31.12
CA GLY A 117 -13.13 29.84 -30.80
C GLY A 117 -14.51 29.25 -30.52
N SER A 118 -14.71 27.93 -30.54
CA SER A 118 -15.95 27.37 -30.01
C SER A 118 -15.75 26.95 -28.55
N LEU A 119 -16.35 27.68 -27.63
CA LEU A 119 -16.74 27.18 -26.34
C LEU A 119 -17.65 25.97 -26.59
N VAL A 120 -17.10 24.76 -26.52
CA VAL A 120 -17.92 23.56 -26.51
C VAL A 120 -18.67 23.57 -25.20
N ALA A 121 -19.90 24.09 -25.25
CA ALA A 121 -20.84 23.92 -24.19
C ALA A 121 -20.96 22.42 -23.90
N ARG A 122 -20.82 22.06 -22.64
CA ARG A 122 -21.11 20.73 -22.11
C ARG A 122 -22.59 20.48 -22.36
N THR A 123 -22.92 19.99 -23.52
CA THR A 123 -24.29 19.64 -23.87
C THR A 123 -24.62 18.27 -23.30
N THR A 124 -25.14 18.27 -22.08
CA THR A 124 -26.06 17.24 -21.61
C THR A 124 -27.47 17.38 -22.23
N ASP A 125 -27.64 18.32 -23.18
CA ASP A 125 -28.89 18.48 -23.89
C ASP A 125 -28.97 17.46 -25.03
N MET A 126 -29.75 16.42 -24.80
CA MET A 126 -30.27 15.50 -25.80
C MET A 126 -31.07 16.33 -26.81
N THR A 127 -30.44 16.73 -27.91
CA THR A 127 -31.19 17.27 -29.04
C THR A 127 -31.81 16.11 -29.83
N GLU A 128 -33.11 16.17 -30.08
CA GLU A 128 -33.96 15.18 -30.76
C GLU A 128 -33.56 14.84 -32.21
N ASN A 129 -32.46 15.34 -32.72
CA ASN A 129 -31.98 15.10 -34.09
C ASN A 129 -30.60 14.52 -34.07
N GLY A 130 -30.43 13.19 -33.97
CA GLY A 130 -29.20 12.45 -34.26
C GLY A 130 -27.92 13.08 -33.71
N GLY A 131 -27.86 13.39 -32.41
CA GLY A 131 -26.76 14.13 -31.81
C GLY A 131 -25.51 13.28 -31.62
N GLU A 132 -24.34 13.90 -31.79
CA GLU A 132 -23.06 13.34 -31.42
C GLU A 132 -22.87 13.42 -29.89
N ILE A 133 -22.64 12.28 -29.23
CA ILE A 133 -22.33 12.23 -27.80
C ILE A 133 -20.80 12.04 -27.65
N GLU A 134 -20.13 13.03 -27.05
CA GLU A 134 -18.69 12.92 -26.74
C GLU A 134 -18.50 12.36 -25.32
N VAL A 135 -17.85 11.18 -25.20
CA VAL A 135 -17.49 10.56 -23.92
C VAL A 135 -15.99 10.68 -23.67
N GLN A 136 -15.62 11.23 -22.52
CA GLN A 136 -14.23 11.45 -22.13
C GLN A 136 -13.93 10.95 -20.70
N GLY A 137 -12.64 10.76 -20.38
CA GLY A 137 -12.21 10.43 -19.03
C GLY A 137 -12.81 9.13 -18.48
N ILE A 138 -13.44 9.21 -17.34
CA ILE A 138 -14.04 8.07 -16.62
C ILE A 138 -15.22 7.49 -17.41
N GLU A 139 -16.04 8.32 -18.02
CA GLU A 139 -17.20 7.88 -18.84
C GLU A 139 -16.72 7.07 -20.07
N ARG A 140 -15.64 7.52 -20.71
CA ARG A 140 -15.01 6.76 -21.83
C ARG A 140 -14.60 5.37 -21.40
N VAL A 141 -14.02 5.23 -20.21
CA VAL A 141 -13.62 3.92 -19.66
C VAL A 141 -14.84 3.04 -19.45
N GLY A 142 -15.91 3.57 -18.82
CA GLY A 142 -17.17 2.88 -18.62
C GLY A 142 -17.78 2.38 -19.93
N PHE A 143 -17.92 3.27 -20.90
CA PHE A 143 -18.47 2.95 -22.23
C PHE A 143 -17.72 1.80 -22.90
N ARG A 144 -16.38 1.79 -22.87
CA ARG A 144 -15.56 0.72 -23.47
C ARG A 144 -15.70 -0.64 -22.79
N ILE A 145 -16.20 -0.70 -21.55
CA ILE A 145 -16.44 -1.94 -20.80
C ILE A 145 -17.91 -2.35 -20.81
N ASN A 146 -18.76 -1.63 -21.56
CA ASN A 146 -20.21 -1.79 -21.56
C ASN A 146 -20.83 -1.52 -20.17
N ILE A 147 -20.41 -0.44 -19.53
CA ILE A 147 -20.99 0.09 -18.30
C ILE A 147 -21.60 1.44 -18.62
N GLU A 148 -22.90 1.60 -18.34
CA GLU A 148 -23.57 2.89 -18.46
C GLU A 148 -22.90 3.94 -17.55
N PRO A 149 -22.74 5.19 -17.98
CA PRO A 149 -22.11 6.25 -17.17
C PRO A 149 -22.66 6.34 -15.75
N THR A 150 -23.97 6.27 -15.62
CA THR A 150 -24.65 6.32 -14.32
C THR A 150 -24.39 5.12 -13.42
N ASN A 151 -23.91 4.00 -13.95
CA ASN A 151 -23.63 2.78 -13.18
C ASN A 151 -22.15 2.61 -12.81
N ILE A 152 -21.26 3.54 -13.19
CA ILE A 152 -19.81 3.37 -13.03
C ILE A 152 -19.43 3.28 -11.55
N PHE A 153 -19.85 4.24 -10.74
CA PHE A 153 -19.56 4.25 -9.30
C PHE A 153 -20.14 3.01 -8.61
N MET A 154 -21.41 2.73 -8.86
CA MET A 154 -22.11 1.62 -8.20
C MET A 154 -21.53 0.26 -8.57
N THR A 155 -21.12 0.05 -9.83
CA THR A 155 -20.40 -1.16 -10.27
C THR A 155 -19.12 -1.36 -9.49
N SER A 156 -18.29 -0.32 -9.37
CA SER A 156 -17.05 -0.31 -8.62
C SER A 156 -17.29 -0.59 -7.12
N TYR A 157 -18.28 0.06 -6.52
CA TYR A 157 -18.67 -0.15 -5.13
C TYR A 157 -19.10 -1.59 -4.85
N LEU A 158 -19.98 -2.15 -5.67
CA LEU A 158 -20.44 -3.54 -5.54
C LEU A 158 -19.30 -4.54 -5.72
N PHE A 159 -18.40 -4.30 -6.67
CA PHE A 159 -17.23 -5.13 -6.84
C PHE A 159 -16.37 -5.16 -5.57
N PHE A 160 -16.08 -4.00 -4.96
CA PHE A 160 -15.34 -3.94 -3.70
C PHE A 160 -16.05 -4.70 -2.58
N TYR A 161 -17.37 -4.58 -2.50
CA TYR A 161 -18.19 -5.29 -1.52
C TYR A 161 -18.11 -6.81 -1.73
N PHE A 162 -18.26 -7.29 -2.97
CA PHE A 162 -18.12 -8.72 -3.27
C PHE A 162 -16.72 -9.26 -2.93
N VAL A 163 -15.65 -8.52 -3.23
CA VAL A 163 -14.29 -8.90 -2.85
C VAL A 163 -14.15 -8.96 -1.33
N THR A 164 -14.77 -8.02 -0.61
CA THR A 164 -14.77 -8.01 0.87
C THR A 164 -15.47 -9.26 1.43
N VAL A 165 -16.65 -9.59 0.92
CA VAL A 165 -17.40 -10.78 1.33
C VAL A 165 -16.63 -12.05 0.99
N ALA A 166 -16.07 -12.14 -0.22
CA ALA A 166 -15.25 -13.28 -0.63
C ALA A 166 -14.04 -13.47 0.30
N LEU A 167 -13.33 -12.39 0.67
CA LEU A 167 -12.22 -12.46 1.62
C LEU A 167 -12.68 -12.99 2.98
N LEU A 168 -13.80 -12.50 3.50
CA LEU A 168 -14.34 -12.97 4.78
C LEU A 168 -14.72 -14.45 4.73
N LEU A 169 -15.33 -14.91 3.63
CA LEU A 169 -15.66 -16.32 3.41
C LEU A 169 -14.40 -17.19 3.32
N VAL A 170 -13.35 -16.74 2.64
CA VAL A 170 -12.06 -17.43 2.57
C VAL A 170 -11.43 -17.54 3.97
N ILE A 171 -11.41 -16.47 4.75
CA ILE A 171 -10.89 -16.50 6.13
C ILE A 171 -11.69 -17.46 7.00
N LEU A 172 -13.02 -17.44 6.89
CA LEU A 172 -13.91 -18.35 7.62
C LEU A 172 -13.66 -19.80 7.21
N PHE A 173 -13.57 -20.08 5.91
CA PHE A 173 -13.26 -21.40 5.36
C PHE A 173 -11.92 -21.92 5.90
N LEU A 174 -10.87 -21.11 5.82
CA LEU A 174 -9.55 -21.48 6.35
C LEU A 174 -9.61 -21.76 7.85
N LYS A 175 -10.32 -20.93 8.63
CA LYS A 175 -10.52 -21.14 10.07
C LYS A 175 -11.20 -22.48 10.39
N LEU A 176 -12.12 -22.92 9.56
CA LEU A 176 -12.85 -24.18 9.77
C LEU A 176 -12.08 -25.40 9.26
N VAL A 177 -11.39 -25.27 8.12
CA VAL A 177 -10.77 -26.42 7.42
C VAL A 177 -9.36 -26.70 7.94
N LEU A 178 -8.53 -25.67 8.17
CA LEU A 178 -7.14 -25.86 8.57
C LEU A 178 -6.98 -26.69 9.86
N PRO A 179 -7.72 -26.46 10.95
CA PRO A 179 -7.60 -27.27 12.17
C PRO A 179 -7.99 -28.73 11.94
N ARG A 180 -8.99 -28.97 11.07
CA ARG A 180 -9.39 -30.35 10.72
C ARG A 180 -8.30 -31.07 9.93
N LEU A 181 -7.66 -30.38 8.99
CA LEU A 181 -6.55 -30.91 8.20
C LEU A 181 -5.32 -31.20 9.07
N ALA A 182 -5.00 -30.29 10.00
CA ALA A 182 -3.89 -30.42 10.93
C ALA A 182 -4.04 -31.68 11.82
N ARG A 183 -5.23 -31.88 12.38
CA ARG A 183 -5.55 -33.10 13.18
C ARG A 183 -5.40 -34.38 12.38
N LYS A 184 -5.83 -34.38 11.10
CA LYS A 184 -5.71 -35.54 10.21
C LYS A 184 -4.26 -35.84 9.83
N SER A 185 -3.42 -34.79 9.69
CA SER A 185 -2.01 -34.92 9.27
C SER A 185 -1.06 -35.40 10.39
N LYS A 186 -1.52 -35.52 11.64
CA LYS A 186 -0.69 -35.90 12.83
C LYS A 186 0.63 -35.05 12.96
N SER A 187 0.71 -33.91 12.35
CA SER A 187 1.89 -33.02 12.41
C SER A 187 1.80 -32.14 13.65
N ALA A 188 2.54 -32.53 14.69
CA ALA A 188 2.60 -31.77 15.95
C ALA A 188 3.08 -30.31 15.77
N ASN A 189 3.89 -30.06 14.75
CA ASN A 189 4.36 -28.70 14.44
C ASN A 189 3.23 -27.82 13.85
N LEU A 190 2.38 -28.38 12.99
CA LEU A 190 1.25 -27.67 12.40
C LEU A 190 0.19 -27.36 13.47
N GLU A 191 -0.04 -28.29 14.40
CA GLU A 191 -0.98 -28.11 15.50
C GLU A 191 -0.50 -27.03 16.48
N ARG A 192 0.79 -26.99 16.84
CA ARG A 192 1.40 -25.94 17.68
C ARG A 192 1.32 -24.56 17.02
N THR A 193 1.59 -24.46 15.73
CA THR A 193 1.51 -23.20 14.99
C THR A 193 0.07 -22.67 14.93
N MET A 194 -0.90 -23.57 14.80
CA MET A 194 -2.32 -23.18 14.77
C MET A 194 -2.89 -22.80 16.13
N VAL A 195 -2.41 -23.40 17.20
CA VAL A 195 -2.77 -23.00 18.58
C VAL A 195 -2.15 -21.64 18.90
N ALA A 196 -0.92 -21.38 18.45
CA ALA A 196 -0.26 -20.08 18.61
C ALA A 196 -0.92 -18.96 17.77
N SER A 197 -1.60 -19.27 16.66
CA SER A 197 -2.39 -18.32 15.87
C SER A 197 -3.81 -18.14 16.41
N SER A 198 -3.99 -18.16 17.73
CA SER A 198 -5.32 -18.13 18.37
C SER A 198 -6.10 -16.83 18.13
N ASP A 199 -5.43 -15.74 17.71
CA ASP A 199 -6.06 -14.45 17.52
C ASP A 199 -6.60 -14.22 16.10
N TRP A 200 -7.54 -15.09 15.68
CA TRP A 200 -8.26 -14.93 14.42
C TRP A 200 -8.93 -13.56 14.25
N LYS A 201 -9.31 -12.92 15.35
CA LYS A 201 -9.89 -11.58 15.32
C LYS A 201 -8.88 -10.55 14.82
N ASP A 202 -7.63 -10.63 15.26
CA ASP A 202 -6.58 -9.71 14.87
C ASP A 202 -6.10 -9.97 13.44
N PHE A 203 -6.02 -11.25 13.06
CA PHE A 203 -5.75 -11.64 11.68
C PHE A 203 -6.83 -11.13 10.71
N MET A 204 -8.11 -11.30 11.06
CA MET A 204 -9.23 -10.79 10.26
C MET A 204 -9.19 -9.25 10.15
N ARG A 205 -8.95 -8.54 11.26
CA ARG A 205 -8.79 -7.09 11.26
C ARG A 205 -7.64 -6.65 10.35
N GLY A 206 -6.47 -7.29 10.47
CA GLY A 206 -5.31 -6.99 9.63
C GLY A 206 -5.58 -7.24 8.14
N SER A 207 -6.31 -8.29 7.79
CA SER A 207 -6.71 -8.59 6.42
C SER A 207 -7.69 -7.55 5.85
N LEU A 208 -8.66 -7.10 6.66
CA LEU A 208 -9.59 -6.03 6.27
C LEU A 208 -8.86 -4.70 6.07
N TYR A 209 -7.91 -4.32 6.93
CA TYR A 209 -7.12 -3.11 6.72
C TYR A 209 -6.30 -3.15 5.42
N ARG A 210 -5.74 -4.31 5.06
CA ARG A 210 -5.06 -4.50 3.77
C ARG A 210 -6.02 -4.31 2.61
N LEU A 211 -7.22 -4.87 2.68
CA LEU A 211 -8.23 -4.73 1.64
C LEU A 211 -8.68 -3.27 1.49
N VAL A 212 -8.90 -2.54 2.59
CA VAL A 212 -9.19 -1.10 2.56
C VAL A 212 -8.07 -0.31 1.88
N SER A 213 -6.80 -0.64 2.16
CA SER A 213 -5.66 0.01 1.50
C SER A 213 -5.61 -0.28 -0.01
N ILE A 214 -5.97 -1.50 -0.44
CA ILE A 214 -6.04 -1.88 -1.86
C ILE A 214 -7.19 -1.15 -2.57
N GLY A 215 -8.35 -1.03 -1.94
CA GLY A 215 -9.53 -0.37 -2.51
C GLY A 215 -9.50 1.16 -2.43
N TYR A 216 -8.56 1.74 -1.68
CA TYR A 216 -8.51 3.18 -1.47
C TYR A 216 -8.34 4.01 -2.75
N PRO A 217 -7.43 3.68 -3.71
CA PRO A 217 -7.32 4.39 -4.98
C PRO A 217 -8.60 4.40 -5.78
N GLN A 218 -9.31 3.26 -5.80
CA GLN A 218 -10.60 3.07 -6.46
C GLN A 218 -11.66 4.05 -5.94
N ILE A 219 -11.84 4.10 -4.62
CA ILE A 219 -12.83 4.98 -3.99
C ILE A 219 -12.42 6.45 -4.06
N CYS A 220 -11.13 6.77 -4.03
CA CYS A 220 -10.66 8.14 -4.25
C CYS A 220 -10.93 8.63 -5.68
N ALA A 221 -10.81 7.79 -6.69
CA ALA A 221 -11.07 8.21 -8.07
C ALA A 221 -12.56 8.23 -8.39
N LEU A 222 -13.26 7.10 -8.17
CA LEU A 222 -14.64 6.92 -8.61
C LEU A 222 -15.68 7.46 -7.61
N GLY A 223 -15.42 7.30 -6.30
CA GLY A 223 -16.33 7.82 -5.28
C GLY A 223 -16.34 9.35 -5.22
N LEU A 224 -15.19 10.00 -5.41
CA LEU A 224 -15.16 11.47 -5.48
C LEU A 224 -15.69 12.01 -6.82
N TRP A 225 -15.56 11.24 -7.92
CA TRP A 225 -16.14 11.59 -9.19
C TRP A 225 -17.67 11.61 -9.14
N GLU A 226 -18.30 10.67 -8.43
CA GLU A 226 -19.75 10.61 -8.21
C GLU A 226 -20.30 11.88 -7.56
N LEU A 227 -19.52 12.56 -6.71
CA LEU A 227 -19.96 13.84 -6.09
C LEU A 227 -20.20 14.96 -7.12
N ILE A 228 -19.54 14.87 -8.28
CA ILE A 228 -19.71 15.84 -9.37
C ILE A 228 -20.81 15.38 -10.32
N HIS A 229 -20.82 14.09 -10.66
CA HIS A 229 -21.75 13.52 -11.64
C HIS A 229 -23.18 13.50 -11.13
N ARG A 230 -23.39 13.14 -9.86
CA ARG A 230 -24.66 13.25 -9.12
C ARG A 230 -25.80 12.43 -9.73
N ASP A 231 -25.59 11.15 -9.97
CA ASP A 231 -26.57 10.26 -10.60
C ASP A 231 -27.82 10.04 -9.74
N SER A 232 -27.62 9.81 -8.42
CA SER A 232 -28.70 9.77 -7.46
C SER A 232 -28.28 10.27 -6.09
N ALA A 233 -29.21 10.79 -5.28
CA ALA A 233 -28.93 11.26 -3.92
C ALA A 233 -28.38 10.13 -3.03
N ALA A 234 -28.84 8.90 -3.22
CA ALA A 234 -28.39 7.76 -2.45
C ALA A 234 -26.94 7.36 -2.80
N GLU A 235 -26.55 7.42 -4.07
CA GLU A 235 -25.18 7.13 -4.52
C GLU A 235 -24.19 8.18 -4.00
N ILE A 236 -24.58 9.46 -3.99
CA ILE A 236 -23.78 10.54 -3.40
C ILE A 236 -23.51 10.26 -1.91
N VAL A 237 -24.57 9.96 -1.14
CA VAL A 237 -24.43 9.65 0.30
C VAL A 237 -23.54 8.43 0.50
N LEU A 238 -23.73 7.39 -0.30
CA LEU A 238 -22.94 6.16 -0.24
C LEU A 238 -21.46 6.42 -0.57
N ALA A 239 -21.17 7.22 -1.59
CA ALA A 239 -19.84 7.63 -1.98
C ALA A 239 -19.12 8.41 -0.86
N ILE A 240 -19.81 9.40 -0.26
CA ILE A 240 -19.28 10.18 0.87
C ILE A 240 -18.99 9.27 2.07
N CYS A 241 -19.97 8.46 2.48
CA CYS A 241 -19.83 7.56 3.62
C CYS A 241 -18.66 6.57 3.42
N MET A 242 -18.54 5.99 2.22
CA MET A 242 -17.48 5.03 1.91
C MET A 242 -16.11 5.69 1.90
N TRP A 243 -15.97 6.84 1.23
CA TRP A 243 -14.71 7.59 1.18
C TRP A 243 -14.28 8.06 2.57
N LEU A 244 -15.18 8.65 3.37
CA LEU A 244 -14.89 9.07 4.74
C LEU A 244 -14.50 7.89 5.63
N THR A 245 -15.22 6.78 5.54
CA THR A 245 -14.96 5.59 6.36
C THR A 245 -13.59 5.00 6.03
N MET A 246 -13.26 4.81 4.74
CA MET A 246 -11.96 4.28 4.34
C MET A 246 -10.81 5.22 4.73
N THR A 247 -10.99 6.53 4.51
CA THR A 247 -10.01 7.54 4.90
C THR A 247 -9.80 7.55 6.41
N ALA A 248 -10.88 7.53 7.20
CA ALA A 248 -10.80 7.49 8.67
C ALA A 248 -10.11 6.23 9.18
N VAL A 249 -10.40 5.06 8.59
CA VAL A 249 -9.78 3.78 8.94
C VAL A 249 -8.28 3.81 8.65
N LEU A 250 -7.84 4.31 7.50
CA LEU A 250 -6.42 4.42 7.16
C LEU A 250 -5.70 5.47 8.02
N CYS A 251 -6.30 6.64 8.23
CA CYS A 251 -5.76 7.65 9.15
C CYS A 251 -5.62 7.12 10.59
N TRP A 252 -6.61 6.37 11.06
CA TRP A 252 -6.54 5.70 12.36
C TRP A 252 -5.38 4.68 12.42
N ALA A 253 -5.22 3.86 11.37
CA ALA A 253 -4.13 2.90 11.28
C ALA A 253 -2.76 3.60 11.31
N ILE A 254 -2.58 4.66 10.53
CA ILE A 254 -1.38 5.49 10.50
C ILE A 254 -1.12 6.11 11.88
N PHE A 255 -2.15 6.69 12.51
CA PHE A 255 -2.05 7.29 13.85
C PHE A 255 -1.58 6.26 14.89
N LYS A 256 -2.14 5.04 14.87
CA LYS A 256 -1.73 3.96 15.79
C LYS A 256 -0.27 3.55 15.59
N VAL A 257 0.20 3.44 14.36
CA VAL A 257 1.62 3.17 14.07
C VAL A 257 2.51 4.29 14.63
N PHE A 258 2.13 5.57 14.44
CA PHE A 258 2.87 6.71 14.99
C PHE A 258 2.87 6.73 16.52
N GLN A 259 1.74 6.45 17.15
CA GLN A 259 1.64 6.36 18.60
C GLN A 259 2.60 5.31 19.16
N ARG A 260 2.62 4.10 18.55
CA ARG A 260 3.53 3.01 18.93
C ARG A 260 5.00 3.36 18.67
N ALA A 261 5.31 3.97 17.52
CA ALA A 261 6.67 4.41 17.21
C ALA A 261 7.19 5.49 18.19
N ARG A 262 6.34 6.46 18.56
CA ARG A 262 6.67 7.49 19.57
C ARG A 262 6.95 6.85 20.93
N LEU A 263 6.09 5.95 21.39
CA LEU A 263 6.26 5.24 22.64
C LEU A 263 7.59 4.44 22.66
N SER A 264 7.88 3.72 21.57
CA SER A 264 9.13 2.98 21.42
C SER A 264 10.37 3.89 21.46
N ARG A 265 10.27 5.07 20.82
CA ARG A 265 11.36 6.07 20.85
C ARG A 265 11.61 6.62 22.26
N THR A 266 10.55 6.90 23.00
CA THR A 266 10.66 7.43 24.37
C THR A 266 11.24 6.39 25.33
N LEU A 267 10.82 5.12 25.23
CA LEU A 267 11.24 4.07 26.16
C LEU A 267 12.63 3.50 25.85
N ARG A 268 13.00 3.39 24.55
CA ARG A 268 14.20 2.65 24.11
C ARG A 268 15.05 3.37 23.08
N GLN A 269 14.82 4.65 22.83
CA GLN A 269 15.52 5.49 21.84
C GLN A 269 15.50 4.95 20.40
N ASN A 270 14.78 3.87 20.13
CA ASN A 270 14.67 3.24 18.82
C ASN A 270 13.18 3.01 18.46
N PRO A 271 12.67 3.64 17.37
CA PRO A 271 11.29 3.45 16.94
C PRO A 271 11.00 2.03 16.44
N ALA A 272 12.02 1.31 15.99
CA ALA A 272 11.90 -0.02 15.45
C ALA A 272 11.53 -1.08 16.48
N TYR A 273 11.97 -0.90 17.71
CA TYR A 273 11.86 -1.92 18.75
C TYR A 273 10.41 -2.43 18.92
N THR A 274 9.47 -1.57 19.33
CA THR A 274 8.08 -1.99 19.56
C THR A 274 7.32 -2.29 18.26
N LEU A 275 7.65 -1.60 17.15
CA LEU A 275 6.96 -1.82 15.87
C LEU A 275 7.23 -3.20 15.27
N TYR A 276 8.45 -3.74 15.46
CA TYR A 276 8.86 -4.98 14.80
C TYR A 276 8.97 -6.17 15.74
N SER A 277 8.92 -6.00 17.06
CA SER A 277 8.90 -7.08 18.04
C SER A 277 7.50 -7.50 18.48
N ASP A 278 6.54 -6.56 18.53
CA ASP A 278 5.17 -6.84 18.97
C ASP A 278 4.37 -7.60 17.89
N PRO A 279 4.03 -8.89 18.11
CA PRO A 279 3.30 -9.70 17.14
C PRO A 279 1.91 -9.17 16.84
N VAL A 280 1.24 -8.53 17.81
CA VAL A 280 -0.08 -7.93 17.64
C VAL A 280 0.01 -6.71 16.74
N CYS A 281 1.03 -5.88 16.92
CA CYS A 281 1.27 -4.72 16.06
C CYS A 281 1.57 -5.15 14.63
N LEU A 282 2.39 -6.19 14.43
CA LEU A 282 2.72 -6.75 13.12
C LEU A 282 1.49 -7.33 12.41
N THR A 283 0.65 -8.06 13.13
CA THR A 283 -0.53 -8.69 12.53
C THR A 283 -1.57 -7.65 12.11
N ARG A 284 -1.83 -6.64 12.95
CA ARG A 284 -2.84 -5.61 12.70
C ARG A 284 -2.38 -4.52 11.74
N TRP A 285 -1.18 -3.94 11.95
CA TRP A 285 -0.71 -2.72 11.29
C TRP A 285 0.52 -2.94 10.41
N GLY A 286 1.14 -4.12 10.49
CA GLY A 286 2.41 -4.42 9.83
C GLY A 286 2.41 -4.17 8.32
N PHE A 287 1.26 -4.33 7.64
CA PHE A 287 1.15 -4.10 6.20
C PHE A 287 1.54 -2.66 5.78
N LEU A 288 1.40 -1.68 6.68
CA LEU A 288 1.73 -0.28 6.40
C LEU A 288 3.24 0.01 6.45
N TYR A 289 4.01 -0.71 7.30
CA TYR A 289 5.39 -0.30 7.59
C TYR A 289 6.43 -1.42 7.53
N VAL A 290 6.03 -2.71 7.54
CA VAL A 290 6.97 -3.85 7.62
C VAL A 290 8.03 -3.85 6.52
N ASN A 291 7.68 -3.39 5.33
CA ASN A 291 8.59 -3.35 4.19
C ASN A 291 9.52 -2.12 4.19
N TYR A 292 9.26 -1.13 5.05
CA TYR A 292 10.05 0.08 5.13
C TYR A 292 11.22 -0.07 6.12
N ARG A 293 12.24 0.76 5.97
CA ARG A 293 13.31 0.88 6.95
C ARG A 293 12.75 1.42 8.26
N ALA A 294 13.33 1.02 9.39
CA ALA A 294 12.91 1.51 10.70
C ALA A 294 12.91 3.04 10.82
N GLN A 295 13.85 3.71 10.14
CA GLN A 295 13.94 5.16 10.11
C GLN A 295 12.93 5.82 9.17
N ALA A 296 12.43 5.10 8.15
CA ALA A 296 11.52 5.59 7.12
C ALA A 296 10.08 5.02 7.26
N TYR A 297 9.71 4.54 8.44
CA TYR A 297 8.35 4.01 8.70
C TYR A 297 7.24 5.02 8.37
N TYR A 298 7.55 6.32 8.43
CA TYR A 298 6.62 7.41 8.13
C TYR A 298 6.29 7.54 6.63
N PHE A 299 6.99 6.83 5.73
CA PHE A 299 6.75 6.91 4.28
C PHE A 299 5.33 6.48 3.87
N MET A 300 4.63 5.77 4.74
CA MET A 300 3.20 5.49 4.53
C MET A 300 2.35 6.76 4.37
N ILE A 301 2.76 7.92 4.98
CA ILE A 301 2.03 9.19 4.85
C ILE A 301 2.19 9.79 3.44
N PRO A 302 3.41 10.02 2.90
CA PRO A 302 3.57 10.45 1.51
C PRO A 302 2.83 9.57 0.51
N LEU A 303 2.87 8.25 0.69
CA LEU A 303 2.15 7.31 -0.18
C LEU A 303 0.63 7.50 -0.10
N PHE A 304 0.08 7.63 1.11
CA PHE A 304 -1.34 7.89 1.32
C PHE A 304 -1.78 9.22 0.70
N LEU A 305 -1.03 10.30 0.95
CA LEU A 305 -1.30 11.63 0.40
C LEU A 305 -1.19 11.66 -1.12
N TYR A 306 -0.20 10.97 -1.69
CA TYR A 306 -0.06 10.84 -3.14
C TYR A 306 -1.27 10.14 -3.76
N THR A 307 -1.71 9.02 -3.16
CA THR A 307 -2.89 8.28 -3.66
C THR A 307 -4.15 9.13 -3.60
N LEU A 308 -4.34 9.85 -2.49
CA LEU A 308 -5.45 10.78 -2.32
C LEU A 308 -5.39 11.92 -3.34
N ALA A 309 -4.23 12.57 -3.49
CA ALA A 309 -4.05 13.67 -4.45
C ALA A 309 -4.31 13.22 -5.89
N LYS A 310 -3.76 12.06 -6.30
CA LYS A 310 -3.99 11.50 -7.63
C LYS A 310 -5.47 11.20 -7.87
N GLY A 311 -6.16 10.58 -6.90
CA GLY A 311 -7.60 10.33 -6.96
C GLY A 311 -8.43 11.61 -7.06
N LEU A 312 -8.13 12.63 -6.24
CA LEU A 312 -8.77 13.95 -6.29
C LEU A 312 -8.62 14.61 -7.67
N VAL A 313 -7.40 14.63 -8.21
CA VAL A 313 -7.11 15.26 -9.50
C VAL A 313 -7.86 14.54 -10.63
N ILE A 314 -7.93 13.20 -10.60
CA ILE A 314 -8.67 12.43 -11.58
C ILE A 314 -10.17 12.68 -11.44
N ALA A 315 -10.72 12.69 -10.23
CA ALA A 315 -12.13 12.90 -10.00
C ALA A 315 -12.59 14.30 -10.41
N PHE A 316 -11.91 15.34 -9.91
CA PHE A 316 -12.33 16.74 -10.09
C PHE A 316 -11.79 17.39 -11.37
N GLY A 317 -10.74 16.83 -11.97
CA GLY A 317 -10.10 17.38 -13.17
C GLY A 317 -10.76 17.02 -14.49
N GLN A 318 -11.93 16.35 -14.51
CA GLN A 318 -12.55 15.86 -15.74
C GLN A 318 -12.97 16.97 -16.71
N SER A 319 -13.28 18.17 -16.21
CA SER A 319 -13.70 19.30 -17.04
C SER A 319 -12.54 20.02 -17.76
N ASN A 320 -11.31 19.88 -17.29
CA ASN A 320 -10.14 20.58 -17.87
C ASN A 320 -8.95 19.63 -18.00
N PRO A 321 -8.79 18.94 -19.16
CA PRO A 321 -7.72 17.98 -19.39
C PRO A 321 -6.31 18.53 -19.22
N LEU A 322 -6.09 19.81 -19.59
CA LEU A 322 -4.78 20.46 -19.46
C LEU A 322 -4.41 20.69 -17.99
N ALA A 323 -5.33 21.29 -17.23
CA ALA A 323 -5.10 21.52 -15.81
C ALA A 323 -4.88 20.20 -15.06
N GLN A 324 -5.66 19.16 -15.39
CA GLN A 324 -5.50 17.81 -14.86
C GLN A 324 -4.08 17.26 -15.14
N ALA A 325 -3.61 17.35 -16.39
CA ALA A 325 -2.28 16.86 -16.79
C ALA A 325 -1.15 17.58 -16.04
N ILE A 326 -1.25 18.91 -15.89
CA ILE A 326 -0.23 19.72 -15.18
C ILE A 326 -0.19 19.33 -13.69
N VAL A 327 -1.34 19.26 -13.03
CA VAL A 327 -1.39 18.92 -11.59
C VAL A 327 -0.91 17.49 -11.35
N LEU A 328 -1.24 16.53 -12.24
CA LEU A 328 -0.70 15.17 -12.18
C LEU A 328 0.82 15.18 -12.35
N LEU A 329 1.37 15.96 -13.28
CA LEU A 329 2.83 16.08 -13.46
C LEU A 329 3.52 16.58 -12.18
N ILE A 330 2.95 17.58 -11.52
CA ILE A 330 3.48 18.10 -10.25
C ILE A 330 3.42 17.02 -9.16
N ALA A 331 2.31 16.31 -9.04
CA ALA A 331 2.14 15.24 -8.05
C ALA A 331 3.11 14.06 -8.27
N GLU A 332 3.27 13.62 -9.54
CA GLU A 332 4.21 12.55 -9.89
C GLU A 332 5.67 12.97 -9.66
N THR A 333 6.01 14.23 -9.97
CA THR A 333 7.35 14.79 -9.71
C THR A 333 7.65 14.80 -8.21
N ALA A 334 6.70 15.28 -7.40
CA ALA A 334 6.85 15.32 -5.94
C ALA A 334 7.02 13.93 -5.35
N PHE A 335 6.24 12.96 -5.82
CA PHE A 335 6.32 11.57 -5.37
C PHE A 335 7.62 10.88 -5.80
N LEU A 336 8.09 11.14 -7.04
CA LEU A 336 9.38 10.66 -7.54
C LEU A 336 10.53 11.19 -6.68
N VAL A 337 10.57 12.49 -6.41
CA VAL A 337 11.60 13.11 -5.55
C VAL A 337 11.56 12.49 -4.15
N ALA A 338 10.38 12.37 -3.54
CA ALA A 338 10.23 11.75 -2.23
C ALA A 338 10.76 10.30 -2.21
N THR A 339 10.45 9.50 -3.23
CA THR A 339 10.89 8.11 -3.32
C THR A 339 12.41 7.98 -3.53
N CYS A 340 13.00 8.84 -4.37
CA CYS A 340 14.44 8.85 -4.65
C CYS A 340 15.27 9.30 -3.45
N VAL A 341 14.80 10.31 -2.70
CA VAL A 341 15.50 10.87 -1.54
C VAL A 341 15.38 9.96 -0.33
N ILE A 342 14.17 9.53 0.01
CA ILE A 342 13.90 8.77 1.23
C ILE A 342 14.35 7.31 1.08
N ARG A 343 14.22 6.71 -0.09
CA ARG A 343 14.51 5.28 -0.36
C ARG A 343 13.93 4.39 0.74
N PRO A 344 12.60 4.36 0.88
CA PRO A 344 11.95 3.90 2.11
C PRO A 344 12.06 2.40 2.36
N TYR A 345 12.23 1.58 1.33
CA TYR A 345 12.19 0.14 1.47
C TYR A 345 13.47 -0.43 2.09
N MET A 346 13.31 -1.48 2.88
CA MET A 346 14.42 -2.17 3.54
C MET A 346 15.29 -2.92 2.53
N ASN A 347 14.67 -3.54 1.53
CA ASN A 347 15.33 -4.27 0.48
C ASN A 347 15.79 -3.34 -0.65
N LYS A 348 17.05 -3.51 -1.13
CA LYS A 348 17.58 -2.75 -2.27
C LYS A 348 16.77 -2.98 -3.55
N THR A 349 16.40 -4.22 -3.84
CA THR A 349 15.59 -4.59 -5.00
C THR A 349 14.22 -3.89 -4.97
N ALA A 350 13.57 -3.85 -3.80
CA ALA A 350 12.30 -3.15 -3.62
C ALA A 350 12.41 -1.64 -3.88
N ASN A 351 13.50 -1.00 -3.42
CA ASN A 351 13.75 0.42 -3.71
C ASN A 351 13.95 0.66 -5.21
N VAL A 352 14.69 -0.22 -5.91
CA VAL A 352 14.89 -0.10 -7.36
C VAL A 352 13.56 -0.19 -8.09
N PHE A 353 12.73 -1.20 -7.83
CA PHE A 353 11.42 -1.32 -8.46
C PHE A 353 10.49 -0.14 -8.15
N ALA A 354 10.50 0.36 -6.91
CA ALA A 354 9.69 1.51 -6.53
C ALA A 354 10.14 2.80 -7.24
N ILE A 355 11.45 3.03 -7.36
CA ILE A 355 11.99 4.18 -8.11
C ILE A 355 11.66 4.06 -9.59
N ILE A 356 11.83 2.88 -10.22
CA ILE A 356 11.47 2.67 -11.62
C ILE A 356 9.97 2.92 -11.83
N ALA A 357 9.10 2.42 -10.94
CA ALA A 357 7.67 2.68 -11.01
C ALA A 357 7.35 4.17 -10.92
N ALA A 358 8.01 4.92 -10.03
CA ALA A 358 7.82 6.36 -9.91
C ALA A 358 8.34 7.11 -11.16
N VAL A 359 9.49 6.72 -11.72
CA VAL A 359 10.01 7.28 -12.97
C VAL A 359 9.03 7.03 -14.13
N LEU A 360 8.48 5.82 -14.26
CA LEU A 360 7.53 5.52 -15.32
C LEU A 360 6.21 6.28 -15.18
N ASN A 361 5.72 6.47 -13.96
CA ASN A 361 4.55 7.31 -13.73
C ASN A 361 4.84 8.79 -14.06
N PHE A 362 6.02 9.28 -13.71
CA PHE A 362 6.47 10.62 -14.10
C PHE A 362 6.58 10.77 -15.62
N LEU A 363 7.20 9.81 -16.32
CA LEU A 363 7.25 9.81 -17.80
C LEU A 363 5.84 9.73 -18.40
N SER A 364 4.96 8.92 -17.81
CA SER A 364 3.56 8.85 -18.22
C SER A 364 2.87 10.21 -18.10
N SER A 365 3.10 10.96 -17.03
CA SER A 365 2.53 12.31 -16.88
C SER A 365 3.03 13.29 -17.97
N ILE A 366 4.29 13.16 -18.38
CA ILE A 366 4.84 13.94 -19.50
C ILE A 366 4.14 13.55 -20.81
N PHE A 367 4.01 12.25 -21.12
CA PHE A 367 3.32 11.80 -22.33
C PHE A 367 1.87 12.30 -22.34
N PHE A 368 1.16 12.24 -21.22
CA PHE A 368 -0.22 12.75 -21.12
C PHE A 368 -0.30 14.26 -21.31
N LEU A 369 0.70 15.02 -20.86
CA LEU A 369 0.77 16.46 -21.16
C LEU A 369 0.92 16.71 -22.68
N PHE A 370 1.72 15.93 -23.39
CA PHE A 370 1.82 16.01 -24.84
C PHE A 370 0.51 15.64 -25.56
N PHE A 371 -0.28 14.73 -24.99
CA PHE A 371 -1.58 14.35 -25.56
C PHE A 371 -2.66 15.43 -25.37
N THR A 372 -2.45 16.47 -24.56
CA THR A 372 -3.39 17.58 -24.41
C THR A 372 -3.42 18.54 -25.61
N ASN A 373 -2.62 18.30 -26.66
CA ASN A 373 -2.49 19.14 -27.85
C ASN A 373 -2.02 20.59 -27.62
N VAL A 374 -1.54 20.93 -26.42
CA VAL A 374 -1.03 22.28 -26.09
C VAL A 374 0.17 22.66 -26.95
N PHE A 375 0.98 21.66 -27.31
CA PHE A 375 2.21 21.87 -28.09
C PHE A 375 1.99 21.81 -29.60
N ASN A 376 0.76 21.65 -30.11
CA ASN A 376 0.46 21.47 -31.53
C ASN A 376 1.40 20.45 -32.21
N THR A 377 1.68 19.35 -31.52
CA THR A 377 2.65 18.34 -31.97
C THR A 377 2.18 17.68 -33.26
N PRO A 378 3.10 17.46 -34.24
CA PRO A 378 2.77 16.66 -35.42
C PRO A 378 2.24 15.27 -35.05
N GLU A 379 1.35 14.73 -35.88
CA GLU A 379 0.74 13.40 -35.63
C GLU A 379 1.78 12.28 -35.42
N LEU A 380 2.90 12.37 -36.12
CA LEU A 380 4.02 11.45 -36.02
C LEU A 380 4.61 11.45 -34.61
N VAL A 381 4.81 12.62 -33.99
CA VAL A 381 5.36 12.73 -32.61
C VAL A 381 4.41 12.09 -31.62
N GLY A 382 3.12 12.38 -31.74
CA GLY A 382 2.11 11.74 -30.90
C GLY A 382 2.07 10.22 -31.06
N GLY A 383 2.25 9.69 -32.27
CA GLY A 383 2.35 8.24 -32.52
C GLY A 383 3.59 7.62 -31.86
N VAL A 384 4.74 8.28 -31.95
CA VAL A 384 5.98 7.82 -31.28
C VAL A 384 5.81 7.80 -29.76
N MET A 385 5.20 8.85 -29.17
CA MET A 385 4.94 8.94 -27.72
C MET A 385 3.99 7.84 -27.25
N GLU A 386 2.99 7.50 -28.03
CA GLU A 386 2.05 6.42 -27.77
C GLU A 386 2.75 5.05 -27.69
N VAL A 387 3.61 4.75 -28.69
CA VAL A 387 4.39 3.50 -28.73
C VAL A 387 5.40 3.44 -27.57
N LEU A 388 6.08 4.54 -27.30
CA LEU A 388 7.01 4.63 -26.15
C LEU A 388 6.29 4.41 -24.82
N PHE A 389 5.14 5.04 -24.61
CA PHE A 389 4.33 4.82 -23.41
C PHE A 389 4.01 3.34 -23.25
N PHE A 390 3.46 2.71 -24.29
CA PHE A 390 3.11 1.29 -24.26
C PHE A 390 4.32 0.40 -23.97
N PHE A 391 5.41 0.58 -24.72
CA PHE A 391 6.60 -0.27 -24.62
C PHE A 391 7.24 -0.19 -23.22
N LEU A 392 7.47 1.01 -22.70
CA LEU A 392 8.09 1.19 -21.39
C LEU A 392 7.25 0.56 -20.27
N ASN A 393 5.94 0.81 -20.28
CA ASN A 393 5.04 0.27 -19.27
C ASN A 393 4.85 -1.25 -19.42
N ALA A 394 4.81 -1.80 -20.63
CA ALA A 394 4.70 -3.23 -20.89
C ALA A 394 5.94 -4.01 -20.43
N VAL A 395 7.15 -3.51 -20.75
CA VAL A 395 8.41 -4.12 -20.30
C VAL A 395 8.51 -4.12 -18.77
N PHE A 396 8.16 -3.02 -18.12
CA PHE A 396 8.18 -2.95 -16.66
C PHE A 396 7.12 -3.85 -16.02
N MET A 397 5.92 -3.91 -16.61
CA MET A 397 4.87 -4.81 -16.16
C MET A 397 5.32 -6.27 -16.24
N LEU A 398 6.03 -6.65 -17.32
CA LEU A 398 6.62 -7.98 -17.45
C LEU A 398 7.70 -8.24 -16.38
N ALA A 399 8.56 -7.26 -16.12
CA ALA A 399 9.57 -7.36 -15.05
C ALA A 399 8.92 -7.54 -13.66
N LEU A 400 7.85 -6.80 -13.38
CA LEU A 400 7.08 -6.96 -12.14
C LEU A 400 6.39 -8.33 -12.07
N LEU A 401 5.86 -8.83 -13.19
CA LEU A 401 5.28 -10.17 -13.25
C LEU A 401 6.31 -11.25 -12.92
N ILE A 402 7.51 -11.17 -13.51
CA ILE A 402 8.61 -12.10 -13.21
C ILE A 402 8.99 -12.00 -11.73
N PHE A 403 9.13 -10.78 -11.21
CA PHE A 403 9.44 -10.54 -9.80
C PHE A 403 8.36 -11.11 -8.86
N PHE A 404 7.10 -11.01 -9.25
CA PHE A 404 5.97 -11.61 -8.56
C PHE A 404 6.02 -13.16 -8.64
N LEU A 405 6.25 -13.74 -9.81
CA LEU A 405 6.31 -15.20 -10.00
C LEU A 405 7.44 -15.86 -9.20
N ILE A 406 8.56 -15.17 -9.01
CA ILE A 406 9.64 -15.63 -8.11
C ILE A 406 9.10 -15.86 -6.68
N SER A 407 8.06 -15.13 -6.25
CA SER A 407 7.45 -15.34 -4.93
C SER A 407 6.85 -16.73 -4.78
N PHE A 408 6.26 -17.29 -5.82
CA PHE A 408 5.70 -18.64 -5.80
C PHE A 408 6.78 -19.71 -5.66
N TYR A 409 7.95 -19.50 -6.24
CA TYR A 409 9.08 -20.39 -6.02
C TYR A 409 9.42 -20.50 -4.52
N TYR A 410 9.45 -19.38 -3.79
CA TYR A 410 9.69 -19.41 -2.34
C TYR A 410 8.55 -20.05 -1.56
N VAL A 411 7.29 -19.86 -1.98
CA VAL A 411 6.12 -20.52 -1.38
C VAL A 411 6.23 -22.04 -1.52
N PHE A 412 6.54 -22.54 -2.73
CA PHE A 412 6.60 -23.97 -2.99
C PHE A 412 7.82 -24.66 -2.37
N THR A 413 8.95 -23.99 -2.31
CA THR A 413 10.18 -24.55 -1.74
C THR A 413 10.27 -24.39 -0.22
N LEU A 414 9.39 -23.57 0.39
CA LEU A 414 9.45 -23.17 1.81
C LEU A 414 10.84 -22.64 2.24
N LYS A 415 11.65 -22.21 1.26
CA LYS A 415 12.96 -21.60 1.52
C LYS A 415 12.77 -20.12 1.77
N GLU A 416 13.32 -19.65 2.88
CA GLU A 416 13.35 -18.22 3.13
C GLU A 416 14.25 -17.52 2.09
N PRO A 417 13.75 -16.44 1.45
CA PRO A 417 14.56 -15.71 0.49
C PRO A 417 15.78 -15.13 1.21
N ALA A 418 16.99 -15.49 0.74
CA ALA A 418 18.25 -14.95 1.22
C ALA A 418 18.43 -13.51 0.72
N GLU A 419 17.48 -12.64 0.98
CA GLU A 419 17.60 -11.24 0.65
C GLU A 419 18.51 -10.56 1.65
N GLN A 420 19.63 -10.06 1.15
CA GLN A 420 20.56 -9.25 1.93
C GLN A 420 19.88 -7.92 2.29
N TYR A 421 19.24 -7.93 3.44
CA TYR A 421 18.88 -6.67 4.08
C TYR A 421 20.14 -5.83 4.25
N THR A 422 20.11 -4.57 3.92
CA THR A 422 21.22 -3.66 4.17
C THR A 422 21.43 -3.58 5.68
N ARG A 423 22.30 -4.43 6.21
CA ARG A 423 22.64 -4.55 7.65
C ARG A 423 23.14 -3.25 8.27
N LEU A 424 23.58 -2.29 7.45
CA LEU A 424 24.31 -1.08 7.88
C LEU A 424 23.45 0.03 8.48
N ALA A 425 22.12 0.01 8.34
CA ALA A 425 21.25 1.06 8.90
C ALA A 425 20.15 0.54 9.81
N ASP A 426 19.99 -0.77 9.91
CA ASP A 426 18.88 -1.37 10.64
C ASP A 426 19.40 -2.51 11.54
N ASN A 427 19.70 -2.19 12.79
CA ASN A 427 20.04 -3.16 13.85
C ASN A 427 18.84 -4.02 14.28
N ARG A 428 17.86 -4.17 13.40
CA ARG A 428 16.57 -4.80 13.60
C ARG A 428 16.70 -6.26 14.02
N SER A 429 17.54 -7.04 13.35
CA SER A 429 17.69 -8.47 13.64
C SER A 429 18.44 -8.75 14.95
N SER A 430 19.46 -7.95 15.29
CA SER A 430 20.18 -8.10 16.55
C SER A 430 19.35 -7.66 17.75
N THR A 431 18.54 -6.59 17.60
CA THR A 431 17.68 -6.08 18.68
C THR A 431 16.49 -7.03 18.93
N VAL A 432 15.90 -7.59 17.88
CA VAL A 432 14.77 -8.53 18.00
C VAL A 432 15.18 -9.87 18.60
N LEU A 433 16.34 -10.40 18.24
CA LEU A 433 16.82 -11.69 18.78
C LEU A 433 17.22 -11.61 20.26
N VAL A 434 17.87 -10.52 20.68
CA VAL A 434 18.25 -10.32 22.09
C VAL A 434 17.02 -10.08 22.96
N GLU A 435 16.02 -9.42 22.43
CA GLU A 435 14.84 -9.05 23.21
C GLU A 435 13.77 -10.14 23.22
N ASN A 436 13.61 -10.94 22.18
CA ASN A 436 12.74 -12.13 22.26
C ASN A 436 13.23 -13.08 23.37
N ARG A 437 14.55 -13.14 23.62
CA ARG A 437 15.10 -13.89 24.74
C ARG A 437 14.74 -13.24 26.08
N ARG A 438 14.80 -11.90 26.20
CA ARG A 438 14.42 -11.17 27.43
C ARG A 438 12.92 -11.14 27.68
N ILE A 439 12.10 -11.01 26.63
CA ILE A 439 10.63 -11.01 26.78
C ILE A 439 10.15 -12.40 27.21
N THR A 440 10.77 -13.47 26.73
CA THR A 440 10.46 -14.84 27.17
C THR A 440 10.85 -15.05 28.64
N GLU A 441 11.85 -14.35 29.14
CA GLU A 441 12.25 -14.39 30.55
C GLU A 441 11.42 -13.46 31.45
N LEU A 442 10.87 -12.34 30.93
CA LEU A 442 10.13 -11.33 31.70
C LEU A 442 8.61 -11.53 31.69
N GLN A 443 8.03 -12.24 30.70
CA GLN A 443 6.60 -12.52 30.64
C GLN A 443 6.05 -13.29 31.88
N PRO A 444 6.80 -14.21 32.50
CA PRO A 444 6.35 -14.81 33.75
C PRO A 444 6.34 -13.86 34.94
N LEU A 445 7.27 -12.86 34.98
CA LEU A 445 7.35 -11.87 36.05
C LEU A 445 6.22 -10.82 35.99
N GLU A 446 5.92 -10.34 34.78
CA GLU A 446 4.87 -9.33 34.55
C GLU A 446 3.47 -9.91 34.81
N LYS A 447 3.27 -11.19 34.44
CA LYS A 447 2.03 -11.91 34.71
C LYS A 447 1.82 -12.22 36.20
N ASN A 448 2.90 -12.41 36.95
CA ASN A 448 2.84 -12.57 38.39
C ASN A 448 2.57 -11.24 39.10
N LEU A 449 3.09 -10.11 38.61
CA LEU A 449 2.81 -8.77 39.13
C LEU A 449 1.35 -8.34 38.88
N GLU A 450 0.77 -8.64 37.70
CA GLU A 450 -0.65 -8.36 37.42
C GLU A 450 -1.60 -9.25 38.25
N ILE A 451 -1.16 -10.44 38.64
CA ILE A 451 -1.93 -11.33 39.55
C ILE A 451 -1.86 -10.83 41.00
N GLU A 452 -0.74 -10.27 41.43
CA GLU A 452 -0.62 -9.67 42.77
C GLU A 452 -1.42 -8.36 42.91
N ASP A 453 -1.41 -7.48 41.91
CA ASP A 453 -2.23 -6.26 41.87
C ASP A 453 -3.75 -6.54 41.81
N GLY A 454 -4.15 -7.61 41.15
CA GLY A 454 -5.54 -8.07 41.11
C GLY A 454 -6.05 -8.66 42.42
N HIS A 455 -5.19 -9.15 43.28
CA HIS A 455 -5.55 -9.69 44.59
C HIS A 455 -5.51 -8.69 45.75
N MET A 456 -4.83 -7.52 45.59
CA MET A 456 -4.79 -6.49 46.61
C MET A 456 -6.07 -5.64 46.72
N ALA A 457 -6.97 -5.72 45.75
CA ALA A 457 -8.24 -4.96 45.79
C ALA A 457 -9.34 -5.65 46.65
N SER A 458 -9.09 -6.80 47.29
CA SER A 458 -10.15 -7.58 47.98
C SER A 458 -9.85 -8.02 49.40
N ARG A 459 -8.83 -7.54 50.08
CA ARG A 459 -8.73 -7.81 51.54
C ARG A 459 -8.00 -6.70 52.29
N GLY A 460 -8.75 -5.99 53.10
CA GLY A 460 -8.22 -5.09 54.13
C GLY A 460 -7.55 -5.85 55.29
N ASN A 461 -6.46 -5.23 55.73
CA ASN A 461 -5.87 -5.34 57.09
C ASN A 461 -5.55 -6.74 57.63
N VAL A 462 -4.27 -7.12 57.62
CA VAL A 462 -3.52 -7.56 58.81
C VAL A 462 -2.02 -7.54 58.47
N TRP A 463 -1.22 -6.75 59.17
CA TRP A 463 0.24 -6.76 59.16
C TRP A 463 0.76 -7.77 60.19
N GLU A 464 1.48 -8.80 59.75
CA GLU A 464 2.43 -9.55 60.57
C GLU A 464 3.81 -9.61 59.88
N PRO A 465 4.92 -9.38 60.62
CA PRO A 465 6.25 -9.35 60.07
C PRO A 465 6.82 -10.76 59.94
N VAL A 466 7.18 -11.19 58.71
CA VAL A 466 7.90 -12.44 58.49
C VAL A 466 9.40 -12.22 58.70
N SER A 467 9.96 -13.01 59.61
CA SER A 467 11.35 -13.05 60.02
C SER A 467 12.27 -13.52 58.90
N THR A 468 13.33 -12.78 58.66
CA THR A 468 14.48 -13.13 57.87
C THR A 468 15.21 -14.34 58.44
N ARG A 469 15.27 -15.44 57.69
CA ARG A 469 16.16 -16.58 57.94
C ARG A 469 17.09 -16.72 56.73
N SER A 470 18.38 -16.44 56.98
CA SER A 470 19.49 -16.68 56.03
C SER A 470 19.69 -18.18 55.82
N PRO A 471 19.94 -18.65 54.59
CA PRO A 471 20.40 -20.00 54.35
C PRO A 471 21.93 -20.09 54.55
N SER A 472 22.34 -21.14 55.29
CA SER A 472 23.69 -21.57 55.57
C SER A 472 24.40 -22.08 54.32
N GLU A 473 25.71 -21.74 54.23
CA GLU A 473 26.71 -22.35 53.38
C GLU A 473 26.78 -23.86 53.63
N GLU A 474 26.58 -24.69 52.65
CA GLU A 474 27.15 -26.03 52.40
C GLU A 474 26.45 -26.64 51.20
N ASP A 475 27.23 -26.83 50.16
CA ASP A 475 27.17 -27.74 49.00
C ASP A 475 27.51 -27.09 47.69
N ILE A 476 28.85 -26.85 47.50
CA ILE A 476 29.45 -26.61 46.18
C ILE A 476 30.10 -27.92 45.77
N THR A 477 29.44 -28.69 44.93
CA THR A 477 30.06 -29.77 44.15
C THR A 477 30.25 -29.31 42.72
N GLU A 478 31.50 -29.48 42.27
CA GLU A 478 32.09 -29.06 41.00
C GLU A 478 31.28 -29.44 39.76
N ALA A 479 31.10 -28.48 38.86
CA ALA A 479 30.77 -28.74 37.47
C ALA A 479 31.93 -28.30 36.54
N PRO A 480 32.24 -29.06 35.46
CA PRO A 480 33.47 -28.88 34.71
C PRO A 480 33.47 -27.64 33.82
N GLN A 481 34.62 -26.95 33.78
CA GLN A 481 34.85 -25.77 32.96
C GLN A 481 34.93 -26.11 31.46
N PRO A 482 34.37 -25.29 30.56
CA PRO A 482 34.69 -25.40 29.14
C PRO A 482 36.00 -24.67 28.81
N GLN A 483 36.90 -25.37 28.11
CA GLN A 483 38.14 -24.85 27.56
C GLN A 483 37.86 -23.74 26.52
N PHE A 484 38.34 -22.54 26.78
CA PHE A 484 38.35 -21.45 25.79
C PHE A 484 39.60 -21.58 24.89
N GLY A 485 39.34 -21.73 23.59
CA GLY A 485 40.36 -21.65 22.55
C GLY A 485 40.89 -20.21 22.37
N HIS A 486 42.16 -20.10 22.07
CA HIS A 486 42.94 -18.88 21.86
C HIS A 486 42.23 -17.84 20.96
N VAL A 487 41.97 -16.65 21.51
CA VAL A 487 41.63 -15.45 20.75
C VAL A 487 42.92 -14.72 20.38
N ILE A 488 43.19 -14.64 19.08
CA ILE A 488 44.26 -13.80 18.52
C ILE A 488 43.81 -12.33 18.60
N GLN A 489 44.53 -11.52 19.38
CA GLN A 489 44.37 -10.07 19.40
C GLN A 489 45.06 -9.45 18.16
N PRO A 490 44.40 -8.50 17.46
CA PRO A 490 45.09 -7.70 16.46
C PRO A 490 45.90 -6.58 17.15
N THR A 491 47.21 -6.55 16.87
CA THR A 491 48.16 -5.51 17.28
C THR A 491 47.83 -4.19 16.56
N LEU A 492 47.70 -3.13 17.33
CA LEU A 492 47.68 -1.73 16.87
C LEU A 492 49.13 -1.28 16.58
N PRO A 493 49.38 -0.52 15.50
CA PRO A 493 50.71 0.06 15.28
C PRO A 493 50.95 1.28 16.18
N SER A 494 52.10 1.31 16.82
CA SER A 494 52.62 2.36 17.67
C SER A 494 52.96 3.63 16.88
N ILE A 495 52.52 4.77 17.40
CA ILE A 495 52.90 6.12 16.94
C ILE A 495 54.18 6.52 17.67
N PRO A 496 55.24 7.03 16.96
CA PRO A 496 56.44 7.50 17.61
C PRO A 496 56.27 8.87 18.28
N THR A 497 56.68 8.95 19.53
CA THR A 497 56.86 10.19 20.30
C THR A 497 58.14 10.87 19.83
N SER A 498 58.09 12.15 19.46
CA SER A 498 59.25 13.04 19.41
C SER A 498 58.95 14.28 20.23
N ASP A 499 59.94 14.57 21.05
CA ASP A 499 60.01 15.63 22.05
C ASP A 499 60.06 17.04 21.50
N SER A 500 59.66 17.94 22.43
CA SER A 500 60.19 19.30 22.70
C SER A 500 59.83 20.49 21.82
N ASP A 501 59.37 21.43 22.51
CA ASP A 501 59.73 22.82 22.65
C ASP A 501 58.81 23.94 22.12
N SER A 502 58.44 24.75 23.13
CA SER A 502 58.35 26.23 23.17
C SER A 502 57.25 26.99 22.41
N SER A 503 56.42 27.55 23.26
CA SER A 503 56.01 28.98 23.23
C SER A 503 55.62 29.61 21.88
N ARG A 504 54.33 29.93 21.73
CA ARG A 504 53.90 31.30 21.47
C ARG A 504 52.37 31.47 21.38
N SER A 505 51.85 32.30 22.29
CA SER A 505 50.53 32.89 22.27
C SER A 505 50.29 33.63 20.95
N ARG A 506 49.16 33.41 20.29
CA ARG A 506 48.50 34.43 19.49
C ARG A 506 47.00 34.31 19.60
N ARG A 507 46.42 35.31 20.26
CA ARG A 507 45.03 35.74 20.13
C ARG A 507 44.70 35.94 18.66
N TYR A 508 43.55 35.50 18.22
CA TYR A 508 42.84 36.09 17.08
C TYR A 508 41.44 36.41 17.48
N ASP A 509 41.15 37.70 17.27
CA ASP A 509 39.87 38.39 17.53
C ASP A 509 38.77 37.95 16.58
N VAL A 510 37.57 37.98 17.13
CA VAL A 510 36.28 37.90 16.43
C VAL A 510 35.96 39.27 15.84
N PRO A 511 35.50 39.42 14.59
CA PRO A 511 34.71 40.58 14.20
C PRO A 511 33.21 40.21 14.13
N ARG A 512 32.41 40.90 14.94
CA ARG A 512 31.02 41.23 14.68
C ARG A 512 30.93 42.04 13.37
N GLN A 513 29.96 41.74 12.54
CA GLN A 513 29.37 42.73 11.67
C GLN A 513 27.85 42.67 11.76
N GLU A 514 27.38 43.89 11.96
CA GLU A 514 26.01 44.33 12.15
C GLU A 514 25.21 44.33 10.82
N GLU A 515 23.92 44.35 11.03
CA GLU A 515 22.84 44.68 10.10
C GLU A 515 23.12 45.82 9.13
N ARG A 516 22.52 45.71 7.92
CA ARG A 516 21.63 46.76 7.32
C ARG A 516 20.86 46.21 6.12
N LEU A 517 19.57 46.24 6.26
CA LEU A 517 18.49 46.67 5.39
C LEU A 517 18.90 47.34 4.03
N VAL A 518 18.43 46.77 2.92
CA VAL A 518 17.48 47.39 1.98
C VAL A 518 16.72 46.26 1.29
#